data_859ab4a507776941bb0e213edcbba5d6
#
_entry.id   859ab4a507776941bb0e213edcbba5d6
#
_cell.length_a   1.000
_cell.length_b   1.000
_cell.length_c   1.000
_cell.angle_alpha   90.00
_cell.angle_beta   90.00
_cell.angle_gamma   90.00
#
_symmetry.space_group_name_H-M   'P 1'
#
loop_
_entity.id
_entity.type
_entity.pdbx_description
1 polymer ?
#
loop_
_entity_poly.entity_id
_entity_poly.type
_entity_poly.pdbx_seq_one_letter_code
_entity_poly.pdbx_strand_id
1 'polypeptide(L)'
;SYKVNIFKNLKSENLPTKINVLSTNISIERFYSQLDSEEILLKLINLSNPDQNDYSIYIWPEGVIPNTNLKSLKNEYEYLFKKSFSEKNTIILGVNDNETKNGKTFFYNSLSIIDNEVNTIYKYRKNKLVPFGEFIPLENFISKIGLKSLTNNYQSYSSGDERKLFDFDKKG
;
A
#
# COMPACT_ATOMS: atom_id res chain seq x y z
N SER A 1 5.06 4.08 31.22
CA SER A 1 3.66 4.15 31.74
C SER A 1 2.89 5.39 31.30
N TYR A 2 3.51 6.34 30.58
CA TYR A 2 2.85 7.61 30.18
C TYR A 2 1.82 7.42 29.06
N LYS A 3 1.93 6.41 28.21
CA LYS A 3 1.02 6.18 27.07
C LYS A 3 -0.32 5.51 27.44
N VAL A 4 -0.41 4.82 28.56
CA VAL A 4 -1.62 4.06 28.92
C VAL A 4 -2.73 4.96 29.47
N ASN A 5 -2.40 6.11 30.03
CA ASN A 5 -3.40 7.02 30.62
C ASN A 5 -4.14 7.91 29.61
N ILE A 6 -3.58 8.09 28.39
CA ILE A 6 -4.22 8.91 27.35
C ILE A 6 -5.47 8.22 26.80
N PHE A 7 -5.45 6.86 26.71
CA PHE A 7 -6.57 6.11 26.16
C PHE A 7 -7.76 5.92 27.13
N LYS A 8 -7.55 6.09 28.44
CA LYS A 8 -8.62 5.88 29.43
C LYS A 8 -9.70 6.97 29.44
N ASN A 9 -9.43 8.14 28.87
CA ASN A 9 -10.35 9.29 28.88
C ASN A 9 -10.95 9.59 27.49
N LEU A 10 -10.65 8.78 26.47
CA LEU A 10 -11.31 8.90 25.16
C LEU A 10 -12.71 8.31 25.28
N LYS A 11 -13.74 9.15 25.15
CA LYS A 11 -15.09 8.65 24.88
C LYS A 11 -15.04 7.91 23.54
N SER A 12 -15.45 6.63 23.53
CA SER A 12 -15.65 5.92 22.27
C SER A 12 -16.85 6.53 21.58
N GLU A 13 -16.62 7.29 20.52
CA GLU A 13 -17.68 7.68 19.61
C GLU A 13 -17.87 6.55 18.61
N ASN A 14 -19.11 6.10 18.45
CA ASN A 14 -19.42 5.12 17.41
C ASN A 14 -19.33 5.85 16.06
N LEU A 15 -18.29 5.56 15.30
CA LEU A 15 -18.19 6.00 13.92
C LEU A 15 -19.26 5.29 13.09
N PRO A 16 -19.97 6.00 12.20
CA PRO A 16 -20.96 5.38 11.31
C PRO A 16 -20.30 4.47 10.25
N THR A 17 -18.99 4.38 10.21
CA THR A 17 -18.19 3.65 9.24
C THR A 17 -17.49 2.46 9.91
N LYS A 18 -17.67 1.27 9.35
CA LYS A 18 -16.96 0.07 9.79
C LYS A 18 -15.51 0.10 9.33
N ILE A 19 -14.57 -0.24 10.20
CA ILE A 19 -13.15 -0.36 9.86
C ILE A 19 -12.75 -1.83 9.97
N ASN A 20 -12.34 -2.42 8.86
CA ASN A 20 -11.92 -3.82 8.74
C ASN A 20 -10.41 -3.85 8.46
N VAL A 21 -9.64 -4.29 9.45
CA VAL A 21 -8.18 -4.46 9.29
C VAL A 21 -7.87 -5.91 8.97
N LEU A 22 -7.27 -6.15 7.82
CA LEU A 22 -6.92 -7.50 7.40
C LEU A 22 -5.58 -7.92 7.98
N SER A 23 -5.60 -9.08 8.65
CA SER A 23 -4.38 -9.80 9.00
C SER A 23 -4.29 -11.05 8.11
N THR A 24 -3.36 -11.01 7.16
CA THR A 24 -3.18 -12.10 6.22
C THR A 24 -2.08 -13.04 6.71
N ASN A 25 -2.31 -14.34 6.69
CA ASN A 25 -1.27 -15.33 6.92
C ASN A 25 -0.61 -15.73 5.57
N ILE A 26 -0.34 -14.74 4.73
CA ILE A 26 0.32 -14.96 3.44
C ILE A 26 1.82 -15.01 3.69
N SER A 27 2.45 -16.16 3.43
CA SER A 27 3.89 -16.36 3.62
C SER A 27 4.71 -15.36 2.81
N ILE A 28 5.88 -14.99 3.34
CA ILE A 28 6.89 -14.16 2.64
C ILE A 28 7.39 -14.84 1.36
N GLU A 29 7.27 -16.16 1.28
CA GLU A 29 7.61 -16.96 0.10
C GLU A 29 6.84 -16.53 -1.16
N ARG A 30 5.71 -15.80 -1.00
CA ARG A 30 4.96 -15.21 -2.12
C ARG A 30 5.80 -14.33 -3.03
N PHE A 31 6.85 -13.69 -2.51
CA PHE A 31 7.77 -12.88 -3.32
C PHE A 31 8.72 -13.71 -4.17
N TYR A 32 8.89 -14.97 -3.83
CA TYR A 32 9.77 -15.91 -4.51
C TYR A 32 9.00 -16.97 -5.31
N SER A 33 7.70 -17.13 -5.03
CA SER A 33 6.82 -18.02 -5.78
C SER A 33 6.21 -17.26 -6.97
N GLN A 34 5.92 -17.97 -8.05
CA GLN A 34 5.16 -17.46 -9.20
C GLN A 34 3.66 -17.34 -8.90
N LEU A 35 3.29 -16.98 -7.65
CA LEU A 35 1.88 -16.76 -7.32
C LEU A 35 1.38 -15.58 -8.13
N ASP A 36 0.30 -15.81 -8.86
CA ASP A 36 -0.39 -14.82 -9.65
C ASP A 36 -0.94 -13.72 -8.73
N SER A 37 -0.70 -12.47 -9.09
CA SER A 37 -1.24 -11.30 -8.37
C SER A 37 -2.77 -11.36 -8.27
N GLU A 38 -3.44 -11.93 -9.26
CA GLU A 38 -4.90 -12.13 -9.26
C GLU A 38 -5.34 -13.07 -8.14
N GLU A 39 -4.65 -14.20 -7.96
CA GLU A 39 -4.97 -15.16 -6.88
C GLU A 39 -4.85 -14.51 -5.51
N ILE A 40 -3.81 -13.70 -5.31
CA ILE A 40 -3.62 -12.97 -4.05
C ILE A 40 -4.72 -11.93 -3.86
N LEU A 41 -5.08 -11.19 -4.91
CA LEU A 41 -6.17 -10.21 -4.86
C LEU A 41 -7.50 -10.88 -4.52
N LEU A 42 -7.83 -12.00 -5.13
CA LEU A 42 -9.03 -12.76 -4.81
C LEU A 42 -9.05 -13.24 -3.35
N LYS A 43 -7.91 -13.67 -2.82
CA LYS A 43 -7.78 -14.03 -1.39
C LYS A 43 -8.03 -12.83 -0.48
N LEU A 44 -7.47 -11.66 -0.81
CA LEU A 44 -7.66 -10.43 -0.04
C LEU A 44 -9.10 -9.96 -0.07
N ILE A 45 -9.74 -10.01 -1.23
CA ILE A 45 -11.15 -9.67 -1.40
C ILE A 45 -12.04 -10.61 -0.58
N ASN A 46 -11.79 -11.91 -0.66
CA ASN A 46 -12.54 -12.91 0.11
C ASN A 46 -12.35 -12.71 1.62
N LEU A 47 -11.13 -12.44 2.09
CA LEU A 47 -10.85 -12.13 3.50
C LEU A 47 -11.51 -10.82 3.94
N SER A 48 -11.62 -9.85 3.05
CA SER A 48 -12.32 -8.58 3.34
C SER A 48 -13.81 -8.80 3.58
N ASN A 49 -14.40 -9.82 2.95
CA ASN A 49 -15.83 -10.11 3.00
C ASN A 49 -16.67 -8.82 2.85
N PRO A 50 -16.57 -8.13 1.71
CA PRO A 50 -17.11 -6.77 1.55
C PRO A 50 -18.62 -6.72 1.75
N ASP A 51 -19.08 -5.79 2.58
CA ASP A 51 -20.48 -5.40 2.69
C ASP A 51 -20.75 -4.23 1.73
N GLN A 52 -21.55 -4.49 0.71
CA GLN A 52 -21.86 -3.47 -0.31
C GLN A 52 -22.91 -2.45 0.16
N ASN A 53 -23.59 -2.69 1.29
CA ASN A 53 -24.65 -1.84 1.79
C ASN A 53 -24.19 -0.81 2.81
N ASP A 54 -23.11 -1.13 3.54
CA ASP A 54 -22.59 -0.29 4.62
C ASP A 54 -21.33 0.46 4.23
N TYR A 55 -21.18 1.68 4.76
CA TYR A 55 -19.93 2.41 4.65
C TYR A 55 -18.83 1.68 5.40
N SER A 56 -17.82 1.23 4.67
CA SER A 56 -16.74 0.42 5.23
C SER A 56 -15.38 0.82 4.67
N ILE A 57 -14.37 0.81 5.56
CA ILE A 57 -12.97 0.99 5.21
C ILE A 57 -12.26 -0.35 5.40
N TYR A 58 -11.60 -0.84 4.37
CA TYR A 58 -10.78 -2.05 4.38
C TYR A 58 -9.31 -1.67 4.37
N ILE A 59 -8.56 -2.11 5.39
CA ILE A 59 -7.13 -1.82 5.49
C ILE A 59 -6.36 -3.10 5.20
N TRP A 60 -5.66 -3.11 4.06
CA TRP A 60 -4.83 -4.22 3.61
C TRP A 60 -3.37 -4.01 4.02
N PRO A 61 -2.61 -5.10 4.31
CA PRO A 61 -1.21 -4.99 4.70
C PRO A 61 -0.32 -4.37 3.63
N GLU A 62 0.83 -3.82 4.07
CA GLU A 62 1.88 -3.34 3.19
C GLU A 62 2.50 -4.48 2.37
N GLY A 63 2.77 -4.21 1.08
CA GLY A 63 3.49 -5.15 0.21
C GLY A 63 2.80 -6.48 0.02
N VAL A 64 1.48 -6.55 0.17
CA VAL A 64 0.74 -7.82 0.12
C VAL A 64 0.57 -8.35 -1.30
N ILE A 65 0.59 -7.47 -2.31
CA ILE A 65 0.46 -7.83 -3.72
C ILE A 65 1.86 -7.71 -4.37
N PRO A 66 2.53 -8.83 -4.69
CA PRO A 66 3.85 -8.79 -5.30
C PRO A 66 3.77 -8.30 -6.76
N ASN A 67 4.87 -7.75 -7.25
CA ASN A 67 5.07 -7.36 -8.65
C ASN A 67 3.98 -6.45 -9.25
N THR A 68 3.17 -5.82 -8.41
CA THR A 68 2.06 -4.96 -8.83
C THR A 68 2.30 -3.52 -8.35
N ASN A 69 2.05 -2.58 -9.22
CA ASN A 69 1.99 -1.16 -8.87
C ASN A 69 0.57 -0.62 -9.02
N LEU A 70 0.34 0.59 -8.52
CA LEU A 70 -1.01 1.18 -8.52
C LEU A 70 -1.62 1.31 -9.93
N LYS A 71 -0.80 1.58 -10.94
CA LYS A 71 -1.24 1.69 -12.33
C LYS A 71 -1.66 0.32 -12.90
N SER A 72 -0.84 -0.72 -12.66
CA SER A 72 -1.19 -2.10 -13.07
C SER A 72 -2.44 -2.57 -12.34
N LEU A 73 -2.57 -2.27 -11.04
CA LEU A 73 -3.76 -2.60 -10.26
C LEU A 73 -5.02 -2.03 -10.91
N LYS A 74 -4.98 -0.75 -11.32
CA LYS A 74 -6.09 -0.10 -12.03
C LYS A 74 -6.37 -0.74 -13.40
N ASN A 75 -5.35 -0.96 -14.20
CA ASN A 75 -5.53 -1.38 -15.60
C ASN A 75 -5.94 -2.85 -15.73
N GLU A 76 -5.41 -3.71 -14.86
CA GLU A 76 -5.53 -5.17 -15.01
C GLU A 76 -6.60 -5.77 -14.09
N TYR A 77 -6.85 -5.16 -12.91
CA TYR A 77 -7.67 -5.76 -11.86
C TYR A 77 -8.86 -4.91 -11.40
N GLU A 78 -9.12 -3.74 -12.01
CA GLU A 78 -10.28 -2.88 -11.67
C GLU A 78 -11.59 -3.67 -11.62
N TYR A 79 -11.78 -4.61 -12.54
CA TYR A 79 -12.98 -5.43 -12.63
C TYR A 79 -13.26 -6.26 -11.37
N LEU A 80 -12.21 -6.74 -10.68
CA LEU A 80 -12.34 -7.48 -9.42
C LEU A 80 -12.87 -6.58 -8.31
N PHE A 81 -12.36 -5.34 -8.26
CA PHE A 81 -12.80 -4.36 -7.28
C PHE A 81 -14.25 -3.94 -7.53
N LYS A 82 -14.60 -3.59 -8.77
CA LYS A 82 -15.99 -3.22 -9.14
C LYS A 82 -17.00 -4.32 -8.84
N LYS A 83 -16.61 -5.57 -9.04
CA LYS A 83 -17.50 -6.73 -8.76
C LYS A 83 -17.71 -6.94 -7.26
N SER A 84 -16.70 -6.66 -6.45
CA SER A 84 -16.67 -7.06 -5.03
C SER A 84 -17.01 -5.93 -4.07
N PHE A 85 -16.62 -4.71 -4.38
CA PHE A 85 -16.82 -3.53 -3.54
C PHE A 85 -17.87 -2.58 -4.16
N SER A 86 -18.54 -1.81 -3.33
CA SER A 86 -19.45 -0.75 -3.76
C SER A 86 -18.85 0.64 -3.58
N GLU A 87 -19.52 1.68 -4.04
CA GLU A 87 -19.13 3.08 -3.83
C GLU A 87 -19.04 3.49 -2.35
N LYS A 88 -19.67 2.72 -1.46
CA LYS A 88 -19.59 2.92 -0.01
C LYS A 88 -18.33 2.35 0.62
N ASN A 89 -17.56 1.59 -0.14
CA ASN A 89 -16.36 0.93 0.35
C ASN A 89 -15.11 1.71 -0.06
N THR A 90 -14.20 1.84 0.88
CA THR A 90 -12.89 2.47 0.67
C THR A 90 -11.80 1.47 1.04
N ILE A 91 -10.81 1.32 0.20
CA ILE A 91 -9.70 0.40 0.42
C ILE A 91 -8.41 1.20 0.66
N ILE A 92 -7.73 0.90 1.76
CA ILE A 92 -6.41 1.43 2.10
C ILE A 92 -5.41 0.29 1.93
N LEU A 93 -4.42 0.45 1.07
CA LEU A 93 -3.44 -0.60 0.80
C LEU A 93 -2.04 -0.05 0.62
N GLY A 94 -1.04 -0.84 1.04
CA GLY A 94 0.36 -0.62 0.69
C GLY A 94 0.63 -1.20 -0.69
N VAL A 95 0.99 -0.36 -1.65
CA VAL A 95 1.26 -0.74 -3.04
C VAL A 95 2.38 0.10 -3.62
N ASN A 96 3.18 -0.51 -4.49
CA ASN A 96 4.23 0.21 -5.19
C ASN A 96 3.62 1.27 -6.14
N ASP A 97 4.32 2.39 -6.26
CA ASP A 97 4.00 3.45 -7.21
C ASP A 97 5.24 3.79 -8.03
N ASN A 98 5.05 4.28 -9.22
CA ASN A 98 6.15 4.76 -10.04
C ASN A 98 5.79 6.06 -10.74
N GLU A 99 6.82 6.84 -11.06
CA GLU A 99 6.68 8.10 -11.78
C GLU A 99 7.88 8.30 -12.70
N THR A 100 7.62 8.65 -13.94
CA THR A 100 8.71 8.99 -14.88
C THR A 100 8.81 10.50 -15.02
N LYS A 101 9.98 11.05 -14.67
CA LYS A 101 10.34 12.46 -14.80
C LYS A 101 11.63 12.58 -15.59
N ASN A 102 11.65 13.40 -16.62
CA ASN A 102 12.84 13.65 -17.47
C ASN A 102 13.51 12.36 -17.98
N GLY A 103 12.70 11.37 -18.40
CA GLY A 103 13.19 10.09 -18.90
C GLY A 103 13.71 9.12 -17.84
N LYS A 104 13.69 9.49 -16.55
CA LYS A 104 14.07 8.62 -15.43
C LYS A 104 12.84 8.17 -14.66
N THR A 105 12.73 6.86 -14.41
CA THR A 105 11.66 6.29 -13.60
C THR A 105 12.07 6.19 -12.14
N PHE A 106 11.22 6.73 -11.28
CA PHE A 106 11.35 6.67 -9.82
C PHE A 106 10.30 5.70 -9.27
N PHE A 107 10.72 4.88 -8.33
CA PHE A 107 9.86 3.89 -7.67
C PHE A 107 9.64 4.29 -6.22
N TYR A 108 8.42 4.11 -5.73
CA TYR A 108 8.04 4.51 -4.38
C TYR A 108 7.32 3.36 -3.68
N ASN A 109 7.66 3.17 -2.41
CA ASN A 109 6.82 2.41 -1.50
C ASN A 109 5.69 3.35 -1.04
N SER A 110 4.44 2.98 -1.29
CA SER A 110 3.31 3.89 -1.11
C SER A 110 2.16 3.25 -0.35
N LEU A 111 1.43 4.09 0.39
CA LEU A 111 0.09 3.79 0.87
C LEU A 111 -0.90 4.54 -0.02
N SER A 112 -1.89 3.84 -0.54
CA SER A 112 -2.94 4.42 -1.36
C SER A 112 -4.31 4.18 -0.74
N ILE A 113 -5.17 5.19 -0.83
CA ILE A 113 -6.60 5.09 -0.53
C ILE A 113 -7.32 5.12 -1.87
N ILE A 114 -8.08 4.07 -2.15
CA ILE A 114 -8.77 3.89 -3.42
C ILE A 114 -10.26 3.61 -3.21
N ASP A 115 -11.06 3.89 -4.22
CA ASP A 115 -12.46 3.49 -4.31
C ASP A 115 -12.62 2.10 -4.95
N ASN A 116 -13.87 1.69 -5.16
CA ASN A 116 -14.22 0.41 -5.82
C ASN A 116 -13.86 0.36 -7.30
N GLU A 117 -13.51 1.47 -7.92
CA GLU A 117 -13.01 1.54 -9.29
C GLU A 117 -11.48 1.69 -9.37
N VAL A 118 -10.78 1.50 -8.24
CA VAL A 118 -9.34 1.71 -8.12
C VAL A 118 -8.91 3.15 -8.49
N ASN A 119 -9.82 4.13 -8.39
CA ASN A 119 -9.43 5.54 -8.48
C ASN A 119 -8.72 5.93 -7.19
N THR A 120 -7.62 6.63 -7.32
CA THR A 120 -6.83 7.08 -6.17
C THR A 120 -7.50 8.29 -5.54
N ILE A 121 -7.98 8.13 -4.31
CA ILE A 121 -8.54 9.20 -3.48
C ILE A 121 -7.40 9.97 -2.80
N TYR A 122 -6.42 9.23 -2.26
CA TYR A 122 -5.24 9.77 -1.61
C TYR A 122 -4.05 8.83 -1.80
N LYS A 123 -2.85 9.40 -1.85
CA LYS A 123 -1.60 8.65 -1.94
C LYS A 123 -0.55 9.28 -1.05
N TYR A 124 0.11 8.45 -0.26
CA TYR A 124 1.29 8.79 0.51
C TYR A 124 2.47 7.95 0.05
N ARG A 125 3.53 8.58 -0.40
CA ARG A 125 4.81 7.94 -0.71
C ARG A 125 5.70 7.96 0.52
N LYS A 126 6.21 6.81 0.91
CA LYS A 126 7.04 6.66 2.11
C LYS A 126 8.26 7.57 2.06
N ASN A 127 8.38 8.44 3.06
CA ASN A 127 9.46 9.43 3.12
C ASN A 127 10.73 8.83 3.78
N LYS A 128 10.58 8.17 4.93
CA LYS A 128 11.70 7.54 5.64
C LYS A 128 11.85 6.10 5.20
N LEU A 129 12.84 5.85 4.34
CA LEU A 129 13.13 4.53 3.80
C LEU A 129 14.05 3.74 4.72
N VAL A 130 13.97 2.41 4.66
CA VAL A 130 14.81 1.49 5.42
C VAL A 130 16.11 1.24 4.65
N PRO A 131 17.28 1.60 5.23
CA PRO A 131 18.57 1.30 4.61
C PRO A 131 18.73 -0.19 4.36
N PHE A 132 19.32 -0.56 3.23
CA PHE A 132 19.54 -1.94 2.75
C PHE A 132 18.28 -2.78 2.50
N GLY A 133 17.11 -2.31 2.92
CA GLY A 133 15.82 -2.92 2.64
C GLY A 133 15.05 -2.24 1.51
N GLU A 134 15.12 -0.91 1.44
CA GLU A 134 14.38 -0.11 0.48
C GLU A 134 15.28 0.79 -0.38
N PHE A 135 16.50 1.05 0.08
CA PHE A 135 17.53 1.73 -0.71
C PHE A 135 18.92 1.30 -0.24
N ILE A 136 19.90 1.45 -1.13
CA ILE A 136 21.32 1.19 -0.81
C ILE A 136 21.98 2.53 -0.47
N PRO A 137 22.39 2.75 0.80
CA PRO A 137 23.14 3.95 1.16
C PRO A 137 24.47 3.99 0.41
N LEU A 138 24.87 5.16 -0.05
CA LEU A 138 26.15 5.36 -0.74
C LEU A 138 26.37 4.42 -1.95
N GLU A 139 25.32 4.13 -2.72
CA GLU A 139 25.33 3.23 -3.88
C GLU A 139 26.49 3.50 -4.83
N ASN A 140 26.77 4.79 -5.10
CA ASN A 140 27.89 5.22 -5.94
C ASN A 140 29.26 4.84 -5.35
N PHE A 141 29.39 4.78 -4.04
CA PHE A 141 30.63 4.39 -3.39
C PHE A 141 30.77 2.87 -3.35
N ILE A 142 29.70 2.15 -2.99
CA ILE A 142 29.64 0.68 -2.95
C ILE A 142 29.93 0.08 -4.32
N SER A 143 29.44 0.70 -5.40
CA SER A 143 29.73 0.26 -6.78
C SER A 143 31.21 0.44 -7.17
N LYS A 144 31.88 1.48 -6.64
CA LYS A 144 33.30 1.74 -6.90
C LYS A 144 34.26 0.78 -6.18
N ILE A 145 33.89 0.30 -5.00
CA ILE A 145 34.72 -0.65 -4.23
C ILE A 145 34.50 -2.13 -4.65
N GLY A 146 33.82 -2.36 -5.79
CA GLY A 146 33.71 -3.70 -6.38
C GLY A 146 32.53 -4.53 -5.89
N LEU A 147 31.68 -4.00 -5.02
CA LEU A 147 30.47 -4.69 -4.50
C LEU A 147 29.26 -4.49 -5.43
N LYS A 148 29.50 -4.43 -6.74
CA LYS A 148 28.44 -4.27 -7.76
C LYS A 148 27.36 -5.37 -7.70
N SER A 149 27.71 -6.56 -7.22
CA SER A 149 26.74 -7.66 -7.07
C SER A 149 25.61 -7.35 -6.08
N LEU A 150 25.85 -6.45 -5.12
CA LEU A 150 24.80 -5.98 -4.19
C LEU A 150 23.88 -4.94 -4.80
N THR A 151 24.32 -4.25 -5.86
CA THR A 151 23.57 -3.18 -6.51
C THR A 151 22.94 -3.64 -7.83
N ASN A 152 23.52 -4.67 -8.46
CA ASN A 152 22.96 -5.25 -9.69
C ASN A 152 21.66 -5.98 -9.36
N ASN A 153 20.54 -5.55 -9.90
CA ASN A 153 19.18 -6.05 -9.69
C ASN A 153 18.45 -5.50 -8.43
N TYR A 154 19.05 -4.58 -7.67
CA TYR A 154 18.35 -3.94 -6.57
C TYR A 154 17.63 -2.68 -7.06
N GLN A 155 16.30 -2.71 -7.04
CA GLN A 155 15.49 -1.56 -7.38
C GLN A 155 15.27 -0.70 -6.13
N SER A 156 16.12 0.34 -5.98
CA SER A 156 15.99 1.27 -4.85
C SER A 156 14.71 2.09 -4.96
N TYR A 157 13.98 2.20 -3.86
CA TYR A 157 12.89 3.17 -3.76
C TYR A 157 13.43 4.59 -3.59
N SER A 158 12.63 5.53 -4.06
CA SER A 158 12.86 6.96 -3.87
C SER A 158 12.08 7.46 -2.66
N SER A 159 12.66 8.41 -1.92
CA SER A 159 11.95 9.06 -0.82
C SER A 159 10.77 9.86 -1.34
N GLY A 160 9.63 9.72 -0.70
CA GLY A 160 8.45 10.52 -0.96
C GLY A 160 8.46 11.87 -0.26
N ASP A 161 7.34 12.57 -0.39
CA ASP A 161 7.11 13.88 0.24
C ASP A 161 6.85 13.76 1.76
N GLU A 162 6.73 14.90 2.42
CA GLU A 162 6.35 14.98 3.83
C GLU A 162 4.97 14.37 4.10
N ARG A 163 4.79 13.88 5.32
CA ARG A 163 3.51 13.32 5.77
C ARG A 163 2.44 14.41 5.79
N LYS A 164 1.29 14.11 5.21
CA LYS A 164 0.09 14.94 5.29
C LYS A 164 -1.02 14.14 5.95
N LEU A 165 -1.84 14.81 6.76
CA LEU A 165 -3.05 14.21 7.28
C LEU A 165 -4.07 14.12 6.14
N PHE A 166 -4.73 12.99 6.04
CA PHE A 166 -5.88 12.81 5.18
C PHE A 166 -7.14 12.86 6.04
N ASP A 167 -8.06 13.75 5.67
CA ASP A 167 -9.32 13.95 6.37
C ASP A 167 -10.44 13.31 5.53
N PHE A 168 -11.03 12.25 6.07
CA PHE A 168 -12.11 11.53 5.41
C PHE A 168 -13.41 12.35 5.29
N ASP A 169 -13.63 13.31 6.20
CA ASP A 169 -14.84 14.13 6.23
C ASP A 169 -14.82 15.22 5.14
N LYS A 170 -13.64 15.50 4.58
CA LYS A 170 -13.44 16.48 3.50
C LYS A 170 -13.41 15.84 2.10
N LYS A 171 -14.03 14.68 1.91
CA LYS A 171 -14.36 14.18 0.59
C LYS A 171 -15.38 15.11 -0.04
N GLY A 172 -14.87 16.19 -0.68
CA GLY A 172 -15.66 17.03 -1.58
C GLY A 172 -15.64 16.48 -2.98
#